data_8b7c14c0a2469790ece022df3eb51b7f
#
_entry.id   8b7c14c0a2469790ece022df3eb51b7f
#
_cell.length_a   1.000
_cell.length_b   1.000
_cell.length_c   1.000
_cell.angle_alpha   90.00
_cell.angle_beta   90.00
_cell.angle_gamma   90.00
#
_symmetry.space_group_name_H-M   'P 1'
#
loop_
_entity.id
_entity.type
_entity.pdbx_description
1 polymer ?
#
loop_
_entity_poly.entity_id
_entity_poly.type
_entity_poly.pdbx_seq_one_letter_code
_entity_poly.pdbx_strand_id
1 'polypeptide(L)'
;SSAASDVYKRQEWSILPSLIFLGVGAMTDFGPLIANPASFLLGAAAQFGIFAAYLMAILMGFPDKAAAAISIIGGADGPTSIFLAGKLGQTKYMGPIAVAAYSYMSLVPIIQPPIMKLLTTKKEREVKMEQLRPVSKLEKILFPIVVTVVVVLILPTTAPLVGMLMLGNLFKESGVVKQLAETASNALMYIVVIILGTSVGATTSAEAFLNLDTLKIVALGLIAFAFGTAAGVLFGKIMCLVTHGKVNPLIGSAGVSAVPMAARVSQKVGSEADPSNFLLMHAMGPNVAGVIGTAVAAGTFMAVFGV
;
A
#
# COMPACT_ATOMS: atom_id res chain seq x y z
N SER A 1 -1.20 31.22 -20.08
CA SER A 1 -2.03 30.33 -20.88
C SER A 1 -2.47 29.12 -20.05
N SER A 2 -3.69 28.66 -20.22
CA SER A 2 -4.30 27.55 -19.47
C SER A 2 -3.46 26.26 -19.52
N ALA A 3 -2.85 25.95 -20.65
CA ALA A 3 -2.02 24.75 -20.83
C ALA A 3 -0.78 24.73 -19.94
N ALA A 4 -0.07 25.85 -19.76
CA ALA A 4 1.07 25.92 -18.85
C ALA A 4 0.64 25.76 -17.38
N SER A 5 -0.50 26.36 -16.99
CA SER A 5 -1.10 26.18 -15.66
C SER A 5 -1.49 24.73 -15.41
N ASP A 6 -2.00 24.01 -16.41
CA ASP A 6 -2.39 22.61 -16.28
C ASP A 6 -1.18 21.67 -16.20
N VAL A 7 -0.08 21.96 -16.91
CA VAL A 7 1.18 21.24 -16.80
C VAL A 7 1.82 21.44 -15.42
N TYR A 8 1.82 22.68 -14.91
CA TYR A 8 2.31 22.97 -13.55
C TYR A 8 1.49 22.23 -12.49
N LYS A 9 0.17 22.30 -12.54
CA LYS A 9 -0.71 21.57 -11.61
C LYS A 9 -0.50 20.07 -11.64
N ARG A 10 -0.31 19.46 -12.84
CA ARG A 10 -0.01 18.04 -12.98
C ARG A 10 1.34 17.65 -12.36
N GLN A 11 2.36 18.52 -12.44
CA GLN A 11 3.67 18.28 -11.82
C GLN A 11 3.62 18.42 -10.29
N GLU A 12 2.95 19.44 -9.76
CA GLU A 12 2.79 19.64 -8.31
C GLU A 12 2.09 18.46 -7.63
N TRP A 13 1.00 17.94 -8.22
CA TRP A 13 0.26 16.80 -7.66
C TRP A 13 1.05 15.49 -7.67
N SER A 14 2.09 15.35 -8.51
CA SER A 14 2.93 14.15 -8.55
C SER A 14 4.12 14.19 -7.59
N ILE A 15 4.59 15.37 -7.19
CA ILE A 15 5.72 15.53 -6.28
C ILE A 15 5.31 15.23 -4.83
N LEU A 16 4.19 15.78 -4.38
CA LEU A 16 3.75 15.64 -3.00
C LEU A 16 3.57 14.16 -2.56
N PRO A 17 2.86 13.29 -3.30
CA PRO A 17 2.79 11.88 -2.95
C PRO A 17 4.15 11.18 -2.94
N SER A 18 5.06 11.53 -3.86
CA SER A 18 6.41 10.97 -3.89
C SER A 18 7.21 11.35 -2.64
N LEU A 19 7.06 12.58 -2.13
CA LEU A 19 7.67 13.01 -0.87
C LEU A 19 7.07 12.28 0.35
N ILE A 20 5.78 11.92 0.32
CA ILE A 20 5.20 11.05 1.35
C ILE A 20 5.90 9.69 1.36
N PHE A 21 6.17 9.11 0.18
CA PHE A 21 6.92 7.86 0.07
C PHE A 21 8.34 7.95 0.64
N LEU A 22 9.01 9.09 0.49
CA LEU A 22 10.30 9.34 1.16
C LEU A 22 10.16 9.23 2.68
N GLY A 23 9.16 9.90 3.26
CA GLY A 23 8.87 9.84 4.69
C GLY A 23 8.49 8.44 5.15
N VAL A 24 7.62 7.75 4.42
CA VAL A 24 7.23 6.36 4.69
C VAL A 24 8.45 5.44 4.68
N GLY A 25 9.34 5.58 3.69
CA GLY A 25 10.59 4.83 3.62
C GLY A 25 11.49 5.04 4.82
N ALA A 26 11.63 6.30 5.27
CA ALA A 26 12.42 6.66 6.46
C ALA A 26 11.82 6.11 7.76
N MET A 27 10.51 5.88 7.82
CA MET A 27 9.82 5.27 8.97
C MET A 27 9.83 3.74 8.92
N THR A 28 9.88 3.15 7.74
CA THR A 28 9.67 1.71 7.51
C THR A 28 10.90 0.90 7.92
N ASP A 29 10.66 -0.25 8.56
CA ASP A 29 11.68 -1.29 8.79
C ASP A 29 11.41 -2.46 7.83
N PHE A 30 12.30 -2.64 6.86
CA PHE A 30 12.24 -3.75 5.93
C PHE A 30 12.92 -5.03 6.45
N GLY A 31 13.47 -5.00 7.67
CA GLY A 31 14.10 -6.15 8.30
C GLY A 31 13.27 -7.43 8.26
N PRO A 32 11.98 -7.41 8.64
CA PRO A 32 11.11 -8.58 8.55
C PRO A 32 10.97 -9.16 7.14
N LEU A 33 10.93 -8.30 6.12
CA LEU A 33 10.86 -8.71 4.71
C LEU A 33 12.18 -9.31 4.22
N ILE A 34 13.30 -8.71 4.61
CA ILE A 34 14.66 -9.22 4.30
C ILE A 34 14.88 -10.58 5.00
N ALA A 35 14.43 -10.70 6.25
CA ALA A 35 14.54 -11.95 7.01
C ALA A 35 13.73 -13.09 6.39
N ASN A 36 12.57 -12.80 5.81
CA ASN A 36 11.70 -13.76 5.14
C ASN A 36 11.22 -13.24 3.76
N PRO A 37 12.03 -13.38 2.70
CA PRO A 37 11.69 -12.91 1.36
C PRO A 37 10.41 -13.52 0.78
N ALA A 38 10.00 -14.71 1.22
CA ALA A 38 8.74 -15.33 0.79
C ALA A 38 7.51 -14.44 1.12
N SER A 39 7.66 -13.50 2.06
CA SER A 39 6.64 -12.49 2.39
C SER A 39 6.28 -11.57 1.21
N PHE A 40 7.17 -11.41 0.21
CA PHE A 40 6.84 -10.69 -1.03
C PHE A 40 5.64 -11.30 -1.75
N LEU A 41 5.53 -12.62 -1.73
CA LEU A 41 4.42 -13.32 -2.39
C LEU A 41 3.06 -12.99 -1.75
N LEU A 42 3.04 -12.81 -0.42
CA LEU A 42 1.82 -12.41 0.31
C LEU A 42 1.43 -10.95 -0.01
N GLY A 43 2.44 -10.05 -0.09
CA GLY A 43 2.22 -8.69 -0.54
C GLY A 43 1.71 -8.62 -1.97
N ALA A 44 2.29 -9.41 -2.87
CA ALA A 44 1.84 -9.52 -4.26
C ALA A 44 0.42 -10.08 -4.37
N ALA A 45 0.08 -11.12 -3.60
CA ALA A 45 -1.26 -11.70 -3.60
C ALA A 45 -2.35 -10.69 -3.16
N ALA A 46 -2.06 -9.83 -2.19
CA ALA A 46 -2.99 -8.80 -1.75
C ALA A 46 -3.27 -7.74 -2.84
N GLN A 47 -2.36 -7.53 -3.81
CA GLN A 47 -2.58 -6.63 -4.94
C GLN A 47 -3.70 -7.13 -5.88
N PHE A 48 -4.14 -8.36 -5.75
CA PHE A 48 -5.33 -8.86 -6.44
C PHE A 48 -6.55 -7.94 -6.22
N GLY A 49 -6.66 -7.32 -5.04
CA GLY A 49 -7.68 -6.32 -4.75
C GLY A 49 -7.65 -5.12 -5.72
N ILE A 50 -6.47 -4.66 -6.13
CA ILE A 50 -6.31 -3.55 -7.09
C ILE A 50 -6.83 -3.99 -8.49
N PHE A 51 -6.38 -5.13 -8.99
CA PHE A 51 -6.76 -5.57 -10.33
C PHE A 51 -8.24 -5.99 -10.41
N ALA A 52 -8.78 -6.60 -9.34
CA ALA A 52 -10.20 -6.87 -9.24
C ALA A 52 -11.02 -5.57 -9.24
N ALA A 53 -10.56 -4.55 -8.48
CA ALA A 53 -11.19 -3.23 -8.47
C ALA A 53 -11.16 -2.55 -9.84
N TYR A 54 -10.07 -2.69 -10.59
CA TYR A 54 -9.98 -2.16 -11.95
C TYR A 54 -11.06 -2.74 -12.85
N LEU A 55 -11.18 -4.06 -12.88
CA LEU A 55 -12.21 -4.75 -13.68
C LEU A 55 -13.63 -4.34 -13.25
N MET A 56 -13.89 -4.28 -11.93
CA MET A 56 -15.18 -3.85 -11.43
C MET A 56 -15.50 -2.39 -11.79
N ALA A 57 -14.51 -1.49 -11.73
CA ALA A 57 -14.69 -0.09 -12.12
C ALA A 57 -15.05 0.05 -13.61
N ILE A 58 -14.40 -0.72 -14.49
CA ILE A 58 -14.76 -0.79 -15.93
C ILE A 58 -16.21 -1.28 -16.09
N LEU A 59 -16.59 -2.36 -15.41
CA LEU A 59 -17.96 -2.91 -15.46
C LEU A 59 -19.01 -1.92 -14.93
N MET A 60 -18.63 -1.03 -14.00
CA MET A 60 -19.50 0.04 -13.48
C MET A 60 -19.58 1.27 -14.41
N GLY A 61 -18.86 1.26 -15.55
CA GLY A 61 -18.90 2.29 -16.59
C GLY A 61 -17.90 3.43 -16.40
N PHE A 62 -16.86 3.27 -15.56
CA PHE A 62 -15.79 4.27 -15.47
C PHE A 62 -14.84 4.17 -16.67
N PRO A 63 -14.34 5.31 -17.19
CA PRO A 63 -13.28 5.31 -18.21
C PRO A 63 -12.02 4.61 -17.70
N ASP A 64 -11.28 3.95 -18.59
CA ASP A 64 -10.10 3.11 -18.26
C ASP A 64 -9.10 3.80 -17.32
N LYS A 65 -8.73 5.06 -17.62
CA LYS A 65 -7.81 5.85 -16.77
C LYS A 65 -8.38 6.16 -15.40
N ALA A 66 -9.71 6.43 -15.32
CA ALA A 66 -10.38 6.64 -14.05
C ALA A 66 -10.47 5.33 -13.26
N ALA A 67 -10.82 4.23 -13.91
CA ALA A 67 -10.86 2.90 -13.31
C ALA A 67 -9.49 2.50 -12.72
N ALA A 68 -8.39 2.78 -13.43
CA ALA A 68 -7.03 2.55 -12.93
C ALA A 68 -6.72 3.37 -11.67
N ALA A 69 -7.06 4.66 -11.66
CA ALA A 69 -6.84 5.51 -10.48
C ALA A 69 -7.69 5.05 -9.28
N ILE A 70 -8.97 4.72 -9.51
CA ILE A 70 -9.89 4.21 -8.48
C ILE A 70 -9.39 2.87 -7.91
N SER A 71 -8.87 2.00 -8.75
CA SER A 71 -8.49 0.62 -8.37
C SER A 71 -7.41 0.57 -7.28
N ILE A 72 -6.51 1.55 -7.22
CA ILE A 72 -5.44 1.62 -6.22
C ILE A 72 -5.99 1.65 -4.77
N ILE A 73 -7.24 2.08 -4.59
CA ILE A 73 -7.92 2.03 -3.28
C ILE A 73 -7.91 0.59 -2.72
N GLY A 74 -7.99 -0.42 -3.58
CA GLY A 74 -7.92 -1.83 -3.18
C GLY A 74 -6.61 -2.25 -2.52
N GLY A 75 -5.52 -1.51 -2.78
CA GLY A 75 -4.23 -1.67 -2.09
C GLY A 75 -4.15 -0.96 -0.74
N ALA A 76 -5.17 -0.17 -0.36
CA ALA A 76 -5.18 0.67 0.85
C ALA A 76 -4.00 1.66 0.92
N ASP A 77 -3.72 2.34 -0.19
CA ASP A 77 -2.63 3.29 -0.35
C ASP A 77 -3.14 4.65 -0.86
N GLY A 78 -3.40 5.56 0.05
CA GLY A 78 -3.93 6.90 -0.25
C GLY A 78 -3.00 7.71 -1.13
N PRO A 79 -1.72 7.89 -0.77
CA PRO A 79 -0.75 8.62 -1.57
C PRO A 79 -0.61 8.12 -3.00
N THR A 80 -0.52 6.80 -3.19
CA THR A 80 -0.42 6.19 -4.54
C THR A 80 -1.70 6.41 -5.36
N SER A 81 -2.88 6.34 -4.72
CA SER A 81 -4.15 6.60 -5.40
C SER A 81 -4.21 8.04 -5.96
N ILE A 82 -3.79 9.02 -5.16
CA ILE A 82 -3.74 10.43 -5.57
C ILE A 82 -2.67 10.64 -6.66
N PHE A 83 -1.49 10.04 -6.48
CA PHE A 83 -0.41 10.10 -7.46
C PHE A 83 -0.88 9.61 -8.83
N LEU A 84 -1.48 8.43 -8.90
CA LEU A 84 -1.93 7.86 -10.16
C LEU A 84 -3.08 8.66 -10.76
N ALA A 85 -4.03 9.13 -9.95
CA ALA A 85 -5.12 9.99 -10.42
C ALA A 85 -4.59 11.28 -11.06
N GLY A 86 -3.57 11.89 -10.45
CA GLY A 86 -2.90 13.08 -10.99
C GLY A 86 -2.16 12.78 -12.29
N LYS A 87 -1.37 11.70 -12.35
CA LYS A 87 -0.62 11.29 -13.54
C LYS A 87 -1.52 10.96 -14.72
N LEU A 88 -2.63 10.28 -14.49
CA LEU A 88 -3.61 9.94 -15.51
C LEU A 88 -4.57 11.08 -15.87
N GLY A 89 -4.42 12.26 -15.24
CA GLY A 89 -5.28 13.43 -15.50
C GLY A 89 -6.71 13.30 -14.98
N GLN A 90 -6.94 12.45 -13.98
CA GLN A 90 -8.26 12.15 -13.42
C GLN A 90 -8.61 13.06 -12.22
N THR A 91 -8.38 14.37 -12.38
CA THR A 91 -8.57 15.36 -11.30
C THR A 91 -10.01 15.41 -10.78
N LYS A 92 -11.01 15.15 -11.63
CA LYS A 92 -12.43 15.07 -11.25
C LYS A 92 -12.68 14.04 -10.13
N TYR A 93 -11.99 12.91 -10.16
CA TYR A 93 -12.18 11.80 -9.21
C TYR A 93 -11.22 11.85 -8.04
N MET A 94 -10.24 12.75 -8.04
CA MET A 94 -9.16 12.81 -7.04
C MET A 94 -9.69 12.98 -5.61
N GLY A 95 -10.64 13.87 -5.39
CA GLY A 95 -11.28 14.06 -4.09
C GLY A 95 -12.01 12.80 -3.58
N PRO A 96 -12.96 12.23 -4.33
CA PRO A 96 -13.62 10.98 -3.97
C PRO A 96 -12.67 9.80 -3.75
N ILE A 97 -11.63 9.65 -4.60
CA ILE A 97 -10.60 8.61 -4.46
C ILE A 97 -9.82 8.79 -3.16
N ALA A 98 -9.37 10.01 -2.85
CA ALA A 98 -8.61 10.29 -1.65
C ALA A 98 -9.44 10.00 -0.38
N VAL A 99 -10.68 10.49 -0.33
CA VAL A 99 -11.56 10.24 0.82
C VAL A 99 -11.84 8.75 1.01
N ALA A 100 -12.12 8.01 -0.06
CA ALA A 100 -12.32 6.57 0.01
C ALA A 100 -11.04 5.86 0.50
N ALA A 101 -9.87 6.13 -0.11
CA ALA A 101 -8.61 5.48 0.24
C ALA A 101 -8.22 5.71 1.71
N TYR A 102 -8.24 6.95 2.20
CA TYR A 102 -7.91 7.25 3.59
C TYR A 102 -8.95 6.74 4.58
N SER A 103 -10.25 6.75 4.21
CA SER A 103 -11.31 6.17 5.05
C SER A 103 -11.10 4.67 5.23
N TYR A 104 -10.79 3.93 4.16
CA TYR A 104 -10.56 2.48 4.27
C TYR A 104 -9.28 2.15 5.01
N MET A 105 -8.22 2.94 4.87
CA MET A 105 -7.03 2.79 5.71
C MET A 105 -7.38 2.88 7.21
N SER A 106 -8.23 3.82 7.59
CA SER A 106 -8.69 3.96 8.99
C SER A 106 -9.61 2.83 9.44
N LEU A 107 -10.36 2.23 8.51
CA LEU A 107 -11.32 1.15 8.79
C LEU A 107 -10.69 -0.26 8.73
N VAL A 108 -9.41 -0.38 8.41
CA VAL A 108 -8.67 -1.66 8.41
C VAL A 108 -8.95 -2.52 9.66
N PRO A 109 -8.92 -1.98 10.90
CA PRO A 109 -9.18 -2.77 12.10
C PRO A 109 -10.62 -3.29 12.22
N ILE A 110 -11.54 -2.76 11.44
CA ILE A 110 -12.95 -3.15 11.44
C ILE A 110 -13.25 -4.12 10.30
N ILE A 111 -12.70 -3.84 9.10
CA ILE A 111 -13.02 -4.59 7.87
C ILE A 111 -12.27 -5.93 7.80
N GLN A 112 -10.98 -5.95 8.18
CA GLN A 112 -10.16 -7.16 8.04
C GLN A 112 -10.55 -8.31 8.98
N PRO A 113 -10.80 -8.11 10.29
CA PRO A 113 -11.01 -9.23 11.20
C PRO A 113 -12.16 -10.15 10.82
N PRO A 114 -13.35 -9.67 10.39
CA PRO A 114 -14.42 -10.55 9.92
C PRO A 114 -14.00 -11.43 8.74
N ILE A 115 -13.28 -10.85 7.76
CA ILE A 115 -12.83 -11.56 6.57
C ILE A 115 -11.79 -12.63 6.95
N MET A 116 -10.84 -12.27 7.79
CA MET A 116 -9.81 -13.18 8.29
C MET A 116 -10.42 -14.36 9.04
N LYS A 117 -11.39 -14.10 9.93
CA LYS A 117 -12.08 -15.13 10.71
C LYS A 117 -12.95 -16.03 9.84
N LEU A 118 -13.59 -15.47 8.81
CA LEU A 118 -14.42 -16.23 7.86
C LEU A 118 -13.56 -17.19 7.03
N LEU A 119 -12.38 -16.76 6.61
CA LEU A 119 -11.51 -17.52 5.71
C LEU A 119 -10.54 -18.46 6.41
N THR A 120 -10.41 -18.38 7.74
CA THR A 120 -9.47 -19.22 8.50
C THR A 120 -10.16 -19.99 9.63
N THR A 121 -9.73 -21.22 9.83
CA THR A 121 -10.14 -22.02 10.99
C THR A 121 -9.36 -21.59 12.24
N LYS A 122 -9.87 -21.97 13.44
CA LYS A 122 -9.20 -21.69 14.70
C LYS A 122 -7.80 -22.29 14.74
N LYS A 123 -7.64 -23.53 14.27
CA LYS A 123 -6.34 -24.23 14.20
C LYS A 123 -5.33 -23.49 13.31
N GLU A 124 -5.76 -22.94 12.18
CA GLU A 124 -4.89 -22.16 11.30
C GLU A 124 -4.46 -20.83 11.95
N ARG A 125 -5.32 -20.21 12.76
CA ARG A 125 -4.99 -18.97 13.48
C ARG A 125 -4.02 -19.18 14.65
N GLU A 126 -4.02 -20.39 15.23
CA GLU A 126 -3.12 -20.79 16.32
C GLU A 126 -1.72 -21.20 15.85
N VAL A 127 -1.48 -21.28 14.53
CA VAL A 127 -0.16 -21.62 13.99
C VAL A 127 0.89 -20.62 14.49
N LYS A 128 1.89 -21.10 15.20
CA LYS A 128 3.02 -20.32 15.68
C LYS A 128 4.14 -20.31 14.64
N MET A 129 4.69 -19.14 14.42
CA MET A 129 5.81 -18.99 13.48
C MET A 129 7.13 -18.94 14.24
N GLU A 130 8.16 -19.55 13.65
CA GLU A 130 9.52 -19.53 14.19
C GLU A 130 10.08 -18.09 14.15
N GLN A 131 10.94 -17.74 15.10
CA GLN A 131 11.56 -16.42 15.16
C GLN A 131 12.29 -16.08 13.86
N LEU A 132 12.12 -14.86 13.39
CA LEU A 132 12.85 -14.36 12.21
C LEU A 132 14.36 -14.35 12.46
N ARG A 133 15.13 -14.68 11.42
CA ARG A 133 16.60 -14.57 11.49
C ARG A 133 17.02 -13.10 11.72
N PRO A 134 18.14 -12.88 12.41
CA PRO A 134 18.73 -11.54 12.48
C PRO A 134 19.16 -11.07 11.08
N VAL A 135 18.93 -9.79 10.79
CA VAL A 135 19.34 -9.14 9.55
C VAL A 135 20.53 -8.24 9.81
N SER A 136 21.58 -8.40 9.04
CA SER A 136 22.80 -7.60 9.17
C SER A 136 22.57 -6.15 8.68
N LYS A 137 23.41 -5.22 9.19
CA LYS A 137 23.37 -3.82 8.75
C LYS A 137 23.63 -3.67 7.26
N LEU A 138 24.52 -4.49 6.70
CA LEU A 138 24.84 -4.48 5.28
C LEU A 138 23.64 -4.88 4.42
N GLU A 139 22.89 -5.94 4.82
CA GLU A 139 21.66 -6.34 4.13
C GLU A 139 20.63 -5.20 4.13
N LYS A 140 20.46 -4.51 5.27
CA LYS A 140 19.52 -3.38 5.39
C LYS A 140 19.90 -2.18 4.50
N ILE A 141 21.20 -1.92 4.30
CA ILE A 141 21.69 -0.85 3.42
C ILE A 141 21.58 -1.25 1.94
N LEU A 142 21.91 -2.49 1.61
CA LEU A 142 21.89 -2.96 0.21
C LEU A 142 20.46 -3.17 -0.30
N PHE A 143 19.53 -3.56 0.56
CA PHE A 143 18.15 -3.85 0.19
C PHE A 143 17.48 -2.71 -0.60
N PRO A 144 17.43 -1.44 -0.12
CA PRO A 144 16.79 -0.36 -0.86
C PRO A 144 17.48 -0.06 -2.20
N ILE A 145 18.79 -0.24 -2.29
CA ILE A 145 19.54 -0.06 -3.54
C ILE A 145 19.16 -1.13 -4.56
N VAL A 146 19.19 -2.40 -4.14
CA VAL A 146 18.86 -3.55 -5.01
C VAL A 146 17.40 -3.48 -5.47
N VAL A 147 16.47 -3.22 -4.54
CA VAL A 147 15.05 -3.11 -4.91
C VAL A 147 14.82 -1.98 -5.90
N THR A 148 15.42 -0.81 -5.68
CA THR A 148 15.30 0.32 -6.62
C THR A 148 15.81 -0.07 -8.00
N VAL A 149 17.04 -0.61 -8.08
CA VAL A 149 17.65 -0.97 -9.37
C VAL A 149 16.81 -2.02 -10.09
N VAL A 150 16.43 -3.10 -9.41
CA VAL A 150 15.68 -4.19 -10.03
C VAL A 150 14.30 -3.73 -10.49
N VAL A 151 13.55 -3.04 -9.63
CA VAL A 151 12.18 -2.62 -9.96
C VAL A 151 12.16 -1.56 -11.06
N VAL A 152 13.05 -0.57 -11.00
CA VAL A 152 13.11 0.51 -12.00
C VAL A 152 13.63 0.03 -13.35
N LEU A 153 14.53 -0.95 -13.38
CA LEU A 153 14.98 -1.56 -14.64
C LEU A 153 13.86 -2.34 -15.33
N ILE A 154 13.01 -3.02 -14.57
CA ILE A 154 11.85 -3.76 -15.11
C ILE A 154 10.72 -2.80 -15.50
N LEU A 155 10.45 -1.79 -14.65
CA LEU A 155 9.32 -0.88 -14.79
C LEU A 155 9.75 0.56 -14.45
N PRO A 156 10.33 1.31 -15.40
CA PRO A 156 10.86 2.66 -15.17
C PRO A 156 9.86 3.66 -14.58
N THR A 157 8.59 3.51 -14.91
CA THR A 157 7.49 4.36 -14.41
C THR A 157 7.31 4.31 -12.89
N THR A 158 7.85 3.30 -12.20
CA THR A 158 7.81 3.18 -10.72
C THR A 158 8.82 4.07 -10.02
N ALA A 159 9.83 4.60 -10.73
CA ALA A 159 10.95 5.34 -10.15
C ALA A 159 10.54 6.45 -9.16
N PRO A 160 9.51 7.28 -9.41
CA PRO A 160 9.11 8.32 -8.46
C PRO A 160 8.61 7.79 -7.10
N LEU A 161 7.92 6.66 -7.09
CA LEU A 161 7.36 6.09 -5.87
C LEU A 161 8.36 5.15 -5.18
N VAL A 162 8.81 4.11 -5.88
CA VAL A 162 9.74 3.12 -5.31
C VAL A 162 11.10 3.75 -5.02
N GLY A 163 11.60 4.62 -5.90
CA GLY A 163 12.86 5.32 -5.67
C GLY A 163 12.84 6.19 -4.42
N MET A 164 11.77 6.97 -4.21
CA MET A 164 11.63 7.81 -3.01
C MET A 164 11.43 6.98 -1.74
N LEU A 165 10.65 5.90 -1.81
CA LEU A 165 10.49 4.95 -0.69
C LEU A 165 11.84 4.38 -0.27
N MET A 166 12.60 3.88 -1.22
CA MET A 166 13.89 3.25 -0.96
C MET A 166 14.97 4.27 -0.57
N LEU A 167 14.93 5.50 -1.11
CA LEU A 167 15.81 6.58 -0.69
C LEU A 167 15.58 6.96 0.77
N GLY A 168 14.32 7.09 1.20
CA GLY A 168 13.99 7.33 2.61
C GLY A 168 14.49 6.22 3.53
N ASN A 169 14.34 4.98 3.11
CA ASN A 169 14.86 3.83 3.85
C ASN A 169 16.39 3.83 3.91
N LEU A 170 17.06 4.17 2.82
CA LEU A 170 18.51 4.30 2.78
C LEU A 170 19.01 5.40 3.74
N PHE A 171 18.32 6.53 3.86
CA PHE A 171 18.64 7.56 4.85
C PHE A 171 18.64 6.99 6.27
N LYS A 172 17.62 6.20 6.61
CA LYS A 172 17.50 5.55 7.92
C LYS A 172 18.60 4.52 8.15
N GLU A 173 18.73 3.56 7.25
CA GLU A 173 19.59 2.37 7.46
C GLU A 173 21.09 2.68 7.31
N SER A 174 21.46 3.68 6.54
CA SER A 174 22.87 4.13 6.43
C SER A 174 23.43 4.60 7.77
N GLY A 175 22.59 5.30 8.58
CA GLY A 175 22.97 5.86 9.88
C GLY A 175 23.87 7.07 9.80
N VAL A 176 24.27 7.54 8.59
CA VAL A 176 25.15 8.71 8.39
C VAL A 176 24.40 10.03 8.25
N VAL A 177 23.15 9.97 7.81
CA VAL A 177 22.29 11.14 7.56
C VAL A 177 21.05 11.16 8.47
N LYS A 178 21.25 10.94 9.76
CA LYS A 178 20.15 10.84 10.74
C LYS A 178 19.19 12.02 10.69
N GLN A 179 19.71 13.25 10.57
CA GLN A 179 18.89 14.46 10.50
C GLN A 179 17.99 14.49 9.26
N LEU A 180 18.47 13.98 8.11
CA LEU A 180 17.64 13.87 6.90
C LEU A 180 16.54 12.81 7.09
N ALA A 181 16.85 11.67 7.70
CA ALA A 181 15.87 10.63 8.01
C ALA A 181 14.80 11.16 8.98
N GLU A 182 15.19 11.87 10.03
CA GLU A 182 14.27 12.48 10.99
C GLU A 182 13.40 13.57 10.33
N THR A 183 13.99 14.42 9.50
CA THR A 183 13.25 15.46 8.76
C THR A 183 12.25 14.82 7.80
N ALA A 184 12.66 13.81 7.04
CA ALA A 184 11.79 13.13 6.08
C ALA A 184 10.61 12.43 6.76
N SER A 185 10.86 11.73 7.87
CA SER A 185 9.86 10.96 8.60
C SER A 185 8.89 11.79 9.45
N ASN A 186 9.26 13.01 9.82
CA ASN A 186 8.47 13.88 10.69
C ASN A 186 8.07 15.19 9.98
N ALA A 187 8.94 16.22 10.00
CA ALA A 187 8.57 17.56 9.56
C ALA A 187 8.11 17.61 8.10
N LEU A 188 8.91 17.04 7.18
CA LEU A 188 8.58 17.03 5.75
C LEU A 188 7.29 16.27 5.49
N MET A 189 7.13 15.07 6.06
CA MET A 189 5.95 14.25 5.87
C MET A 189 4.69 14.97 6.35
N TYR A 190 4.70 15.59 7.54
CA TYR A 190 3.53 16.32 8.04
C TYR A 190 3.20 17.56 7.19
N ILE A 191 4.19 18.33 6.76
CA ILE A 191 3.99 19.48 5.88
C ILE A 191 3.34 19.03 4.58
N VAL A 192 3.88 17.99 3.95
CA VAL A 192 3.35 17.46 2.68
C VAL A 192 1.93 16.91 2.85
N VAL A 193 1.65 16.20 3.94
CA VAL A 193 0.30 15.68 4.24
C VAL A 193 -0.69 16.81 4.44
N ILE A 194 -0.32 17.89 5.14
CA ILE A 194 -1.18 19.07 5.31
C ILE A 194 -1.48 19.74 3.96
N ILE A 195 -0.45 19.99 3.15
CA ILE A 195 -0.61 20.62 1.84
C ILE A 195 -1.48 19.74 0.92
N LEU A 196 -1.16 18.44 0.83
CA LEU A 196 -1.90 17.50 0.00
C LEU A 196 -3.36 17.37 0.46
N GLY A 197 -3.59 17.17 1.75
CA GLY A 197 -4.93 17.05 2.32
C GLY A 197 -5.77 18.30 2.11
N THR A 198 -5.20 19.48 2.33
CA THR A 198 -5.88 20.76 2.09
C THR A 198 -6.18 20.96 0.60
N SER A 199 -5.21 20.67 -0.26
CA SER A 199 -5.38 20.83 -1.71
C SER A 199 -6.45 19.88 -2.26
N VAL A 200 -6.43 18.60 -1.85
CA VAL A 200 -7.45 17.63 -2.25
C VAL A 200 -8.81 18.01 -1.67
N GLY A 201 -8.87 18.42 -0.41
CA GLY A 201 -10.09 18.88 0.24
C GLY A 201 -10.71 20.09 -0.47
N ALA A 202 -9.88 21.04 -0.92
CA ALA A 202 -10.34 22.21 -1.68
C ALA A 202 -10.94 21.87 -3.05
N THR A 203 -10.59 20.71 -3.63
CA THR A 203 -11.22 20.23 -4.88
C THR A 203 -12.55 19.50 -4.64
N THR A 204 -12.91 19.25 -3.39
CA THR A 204 -14.12 18.52 -3.01
C THR A 204 -15.29 19.48 -2.85
N SER A 205 -16.12 19.61 -3.88
CA SER A 205 -17.40 20.33 -3.79
C SER A 205 -18.53 19.39 -3.38
N ALA A 206 -19.62 19.94 -2.84
CA ALA A 206 -20.81 19.15 -2.51
C ALA A 206 -21.38 18.41 -3.74
N GLU A 207 -21.37 19.05 -4.90
CA GLU A 207 -21.81 18.44 -6.17
C GLU A 207 -20.88 17.30 -6.62
N ALA A 208 -19.56 17.47 -6.46
CA ALA A 208 -18.59 16.44 -6.79
C ALA A 208 -18.65 15.25 -5.83
N PHE A 209 -19.09 15.48 -4.59
CA PHE A 209 -19.11 14.45 -3.56
C PHE A 209 -20.46 13.71 -3.45
N LEU A 210 -21.58 14.43 -3.64
CA LEU A 210 -22.94 13.88 -3.55
C LEU A 210 -23.46 13.42 -4.91
N ASN A 211 -22.65 12.66 -5.65
CA ASN A 211 -23.05 12.11 -6.94
C ASN A 211 -22.92 10.57 -6.96
N LEU A 212 -23.56 9.96 -7.94
CA LEU A 212 -23.60 8.51 -8.09
C LEU A 212 -22.19 7.91 -8.28
N ASP A 213 -21.29 8.59 -8.99
CA ASP A 213 -19.92 8.13 -9.24
C ASP A 213 -19.14 8.02 -7.92
N THR A 214 -19.29 9.00 -7.01
CA THR A 214 -18.66 8.96 -5.70
C THR A 214 -19.17 7.81 -4.85
N LEU A 215 -20.48 7.55 -4.83
CA LEU A 215 -21.05 6.39 -4.14
C LEU A 215 -20.52 5.08 -4.70
N LYS A 216 -20.41 4.98 -6.04
CA LYS A 216 -19.78 3.83 -6.69
C LYS A 216 -18.33 3.65 -6.28
N ILE A 217 -17.51 4.73 -6.24
CA ILE A 217 -16.10 4.68 -5.82
C ILE A 217 -15.99 4.20 -4.38
N VAL A 218 -16.84 4.72 -3.48
CA VAL A 218 -16.85 4.30 -2.07
C VAL A 218 -17.22 2.83 -1.94
N ALA A 219 -18.30 2.37 -2.57
CA ALA A 219 -18.72 0.97 -2.52
C ALA A 219 -17.65 0.03 -3.11
N LEU A 220 -17.11 0.40 -4.27
CA LEU A 220 -16.06 -0.35 -4.96
C LEU A 220 -14.79 -0.45 -4.13
N GLY A 221 -14.38 0.64 -3.47
CA GLY A 221 -13.21 0.66 -2.58
C GLY A 221 -13.34 -0.33 -1.43
N LEU A 222 -14.52 -0.40 -0.78
CA LEU A 222 -14.78 -1.36 0.29
C LEU A 222 -14.66 -2.81 -0.20
N ILE A 223 -15.29 -3.11 -1.34
CA ILE A 223 -15.26 -4.43 -1.96
C ILE A 223 -13.83 -4.79 -2.35
N ALA A 224 -13.12 -3.87 -3.02
CA ALA A 224 -11.73 -4.06 -3.45
C ALA A 224 -10.78 -4.36 -2.28
N PHE A 225 -10.92 -3.62 -1.18
CA PHE A 225 -10.14 -3.85 0.03
C PHE A 225 -10.44 -5.20 0.69
N ALA A 226 -11.71 -5.61 0.66
CA ALA A 226 -12.11 -6.95 1.12
C ALA A 226 -11.50 -8.05 0.24
N PHE A 227 -11.49 -7.89 -1.08
CA PHE A 227 -10.86 -8.82 -2.02
C PHE A 227 -9.34 -8.91 -1.81
N GLY A 228 -8.64 -7.79 -1.62
CA GLY A 228 -7.20 -7.77 -1.34
C GLY A 228 -6.87 -8.51 -0.04
N THR A 229 -7.63 -8.25 1.03
CA THR A 229 -7.50 -8.96 2.30
C THR A 229 -7.76 -10.46 2.12
N ALA A 230 -8.83 -10.83 1.43
CA ALA A 230 -9.20 -12.22 1.18
C ALA A 230 -8.12 -12.96 0.37
N ALA A 231 -7.63 -12.36 -0.71
CA ALA A 231 -6.58 -12.92 -1.56
C ALA A 231 -5.29 -13.15 -0.76
N GLY A 232 -4.87 -12.17 0.05
CA GLY A 232 -3.72 -12.31 0.93
C GLY A 232 -3.86 -13.46 1.92
N VAL A 233 -5.00 -13.58 2.60
CA VAL A 233 -5.28 -14.68 3.55
C VAL A 233 -5.35 -16.03 2.84
N LEU A 234 -6.02 -16.13 1.70
CA LEU A 234 -6.10 -17.37 0.91
C LEU A 234 -4.72 -17.83 0.44
N PHE A 235 -3.89 -16.90 -0.03
CA PHE A 235 -2.52 -17.23 -0.39
C PHE A 235 -1.69 -17.63 0.84
N GLY A 236 -1.92 -16.97 1.99
CA GLY A 236 -1.36 -17.38 3.28
C GLY A 236 -1.75 -18.82 3.66
N LYS A 237 -2.99 -19.25 3.36
CA LYS A 237 -3.40 -20.66 3.54
C LYS A 237 -2.64 -21.61 2.62
N ILE A 238 -2.46 -21.23 1.35
CA ILE A 238 -1.64 -22.01 0.43
C ILE A 238 -0.22 -22.17 0.96
N MET A 239 0.39 -21.06 1.42
CA MET A 239 1.72 -21.11 2.04
C MET A 239 1.74 -21.98 3.31
N CYS A 240 0.72 -21.90 4.15
CA CYS A 240 0.57 -22.74 5.33
C CYS A 240 0.55 -24.23 4.96
N LEU A 241 -0.20 -24.59 3.93
CA LEU A 241 -0.27 -25.98 3.42
C LEU A 241 1.07 -26.45 2.85
N VAL A 242 1.69 -25.63 2.00
CA VAL A 242 2.98 -25.98 1.36
C VAL A 242 4.12 -26.07 2.38
N THR A 243 4.08 -25.27 3.44
CA THR A 243 5.08 -25.27 4.50
C THR A 243 4.76 -26.23 5.66
N HIS A 244 3.72 -27.06 5.52
CA HIS A 244 3.29 -28.00 6.55
C HIS A 244 3.01 -27.31 7.92
N GLY A 245 2.31 -26.16 7.90
CA GLY A 245 1.90 -25.46 9.10
C GLY A 245 2.95 -24.52 9.71
N LYS A 246 3.99 -24.12 8.97
CA LYS A 246 5.02 -23.17 9.46
C LYS A 246 4.64 -21.70 9.25
N VAL A 247 3.72 -21.41 8.36
CA VAL A 247 3.26 -20.04 8.05
C VAL A 247 1.83 -19.87 8.53
N ASN A 248 1.60 -18.86 9.36
CA ASN A 248 0.23 -18.53 9.80
C ASN A 248 -0.50 -17.76 8.69
N PRO A 249 -1.66 -18.24 8.21
CA PRO A 249 -2.41 -17.58 7.13
C PRO A 249 -2.80 -16.13 7.41
N LEU A 250 -2.96 -15.76 8.69
CA LEU A 250 -3.37 -14.41 9.08
C LEU A 250 -2.39 -13.34 8.60
N ILE A 251 -1.08 -13.64 8.48
CA ILE A 251 -0.10 -12.65 8.03
C ILE A 251 -0.34 -12.19 6.59
N GLY A 252 -1.02 -13.01 5.78
CA GLY A 252 -1.40 -12.65 4.42
C GLY A 252 -2.36 -11.46 4.34
N SER A 253 -3.21 -11.24 5.36
CA SER A 253 -4.08 -10.07 5.42
C SER A 253 -3.29 -8.75 5.50
N ALA A 254 -2.05 -8.80 5.97
CA ALA A 254 -1.17 -7.65 6.06
C ALA A 254 -0.56 -7.24 4.72
N GLY A 255 -0.73 -8.01 3.63
CA GLY A 255 -0.19 -7.70 2.32
C GLY A 255 -0.75 -6.43 1.65
N VAL A 256 -1.74 -5.78 2.25
CA VAL A 256 -2.19 -4.44 1.85
C VAL A 256 -1.23 -3.35 2.37
N SER A 257 -1.19 -2.19 1.70
CA SER A 257 -0.23 -1.11 1.95
C SER A 257 -0.47 -0.30 3.24
N ALA A 258 -1.47 -0.63 4.05
CA ALA A 258 -1.79 0.08 5.30
C ALA A 258 -0.78 -0.26 6.42
N VAL A 259 0.42 0.32 6.36
CA VAL A 259 1.55 0.09 7.28
C VAL A 259 1.49 1.06 8.47
N PRO A 260 1.68 0.60 9.71
CA PRO A 260 1.77 -0.79 10.20
C PRO A 260 0.42 -1.38 10.63
N MET A 261 -0.69 -0.76 10.24
CA MET A 261 -2.02 -1.02 10.80
C MET A 261 -2.50 -2.44 10.47
N ALA A 262 -2.34 -2.89 9.23
CA ALA A 262 -2.75 -4.23 8.82
C ALA A 262 -1.95 -5.34 9.54
N ALA A 263 -0.66 -5.12 9.78
CA ALA A 263 0.16 -6.04 10.56
C ALA A 263 -0.31 -6.14 12.04
N ARG A 264 -0.72 -5.01 12.63
CA ARG A 264 -1.30 -4.98 13.99
C ARG A 264 -2.63 -5.72 14.05
N VAL A 265 -3.44 -5.64 13.01
CA VAL A 265 -4.71 -6.39 12.92
C VAL A 265 -4.44 -7.89 12.85
N SER A 266 -3.46 -8.32 12.04
CA SER A 266 -3.04 -9.73 12.00
C SER A 266 -2.60 -10.24 13.37
N GLN A 267 -1.79 -9.45 14.09
CA GLN A 267 -1.40 -9.74 15.48
C GLN A 267 -2.62 -9.85 16.40
N LYS A 268 -3.54 -8.89 16.34
CA LYS A 268 -4.72 -8.88 17.19
C LYS A 268 -5.58 -10.14 16.99
N VAL A 269 -5.90 -10.48 15.75
CA VAL A 269 -6.70 -11.66 15.43
C VAL A 269 -5.97 -12.97 15.82
N GLY A 270 -4.65 -13.01 15.67
CA GLY A 270 -3.83 -14.15 16.12
C GLY A 270 -3.83 -14.32 17.63
N SER A 271 -3.65 -13.23 18.38
CA SER A 271 -3.66 -13.28 19.86
C SER A 271 -5.06 -13.54 20.46
N GLU A 272 -6.14 -13.23 19.73
CA GLU A 272 -7.49 -13.64 20.12
C GLU A 272 -7.70 -15.18 20.03
N ALA A 273 -6.96 -15.87 19.14
CA ALA A 273 -7.00 -17.32 19.01
C ALA A 273 -6.05 -18.00 20.00
N ASP A 274 -4.83 -17.48 20.13
CA ASP A 274 -3.80 -17.92 21.09
C ASP A 274 -3.03 -16.68 21.61
N PRO A 275 -3.19 -16.28 22.89
CA PRO A 275 -2.51 -15.11 23.47
C PRO A 275 -0.97 -15.18 23.43
N SER A 276 -0.40 -16.39 23.30
CA SER A 276 1.06 -16.57 23.17
C SER A 276 1.57 -16.47 21.73
N ASN A 277 0.70 -16.18 20.76
CA ASN A 277 1.08 -16.12 19.35
C ASN A 277 1.48 -14.69 18.94
N PHE A 278 2.76 -14.49 18.62
CA PHE A 278 3.34 -13.21 18.24
C PHE A 278 3.55 -13.14 16.72
N LEU A 279 2.56 -12.63 15.99
CA LEU A 279 2.58 -12.54 14.54
C LEU A 279 3.04 -11.18 14.00
N LEU A 280 3.18 -10.14 14.83
CA LEU A 280 3.42 -8.77 14.37
C LEU A 280 4.63 -8.65 13.45
N MET A 281 5.78 -9.18 13.88
CA MET A 281 7.01 -9.09 13.08
C MET A 281 6.91 -9.88 11.78
N HIS A 282 6.21 -11.02 11.78
CA HIS A 282 5.96 -11.82 10.58
C HIS A 282 5.01 -11.12 9.62
N ALA A 283 3.97 -10.44 10.14
CA ALA A 283 3.00 -9.69 9.37
C ALA A 283 3.58 -8.39 8.79
N MET A 284 4.62 -7.82 9.41
CA MET A 284 5.32 -6.64 8.87
C MET A 284 6.00 -6.94 7.54
N GLY A 285 6.51 -8.15 7.31
CA GLY A 285 7.08 -8.55 6.02
C GLY A 285 6.11 -8.36 4.85
N PRO A 286 4.97 -9.05 4.82
CA PRO A 286 3.93 -8.83 3.80
C PRO A 286 3.44 -7.39 3.74
N ASN A 287 3.34 -6.70 4.88
CA ASN A 287 2.80 -5.35 4.94
C ASN A 287 3.68 -4.34 4.19
N VAL A 288 5.01 -4.40 4.41
CA VAL A 288 5.92 -3.52 3.66
C VAL A 288 6.10 -3.97 2.21
N ALA A 289 5.96 -5.27 1.92
CA ALA A 289 5.90 -5.77 0.55
C ALA A 289 4.68 -5.22 -0.21
N GLY A 290 3.56 -5.03 0.49
CA GLY A 290 2.34 -4.41 -0.06
C GLY A 290 2.57 -2.99 -0.56
N VAL A 291 3.37 -2.18 0.14
CA VAL A 291 3.70 -0.80 -0.29
C VAL A 291 4.46 -0.82 -1.63
N ILE A 292 5.45 -1.71 -1.74
CA ILE A 292 6.18 -1.90 -3.00
C ILE A 292 5.23 -2.39 -4.10
N GLY A 293 4.38 -3.36 -3.76
CA GLY A 293 3.39 -3.93 -4.69
C GLY A 293 2.41 -2.90 -5.24
N THR A 294 1.88 -2.02 -4.39
CA THR A 294 0.96 -0.95 -4.81
C THR A 294 1.66 0.08 -5.69
N ALA A 295 2.90 0.45 -5.37
CA ALA A 295 3.71 1.34 -6.21
C ALA A 295 4.01 0.71 -7.59
N VAL A 296 4.29 -0.60 -7.62
CA VAL A 296 4.47 -1.35 -8.88
C VAL A 296 3.17 -1.42 -9.67
N ALA A 297 2.02 -1.66 -9.03
CA ALA A 297 0.72 -1.64 -9.70
C ALA A 297 0.43 -0.28 -10.34
N ALA A 298 0.68 0.82 -9.63
CA ALA A 298 0.54 2.17 -10.18
C ALA A 298 1.49 2.41 -11.37
N GLY A 299 2.76 1.98 -11.26
CA GLY A 299 3.73 2.03 -12.35
C GLY A 299 3.29 1.23 -13.58
N THR A 300 2.69 0.05 -13.34
CA THR A 300 2.13 -0.78 -14.43
C THR A 300 1.01 -0.05 -15.18
N PHE A 301 0.07 0.58 -14.45
CA PHE A 301 -0.96 1.39 -15.09
C PHE A 301 -0.37 2.57 -15.86
N MET A 302 0.64 3.27 -15.31
CA MET A 302 1.31 4.35 -16.05
C MET A 302 1.96 3.85 -17.33
N ALA A 303 2.64 2.72 -17.30
CA ALA A 303 3.25 2.11 -18.48
C ALA A 303 2.20 1.72 -19.53
N VAL A 304 1.09 1.13 -19.12
CA VAL A 304 -0.02 0.75 -20.01
C VAL A 304 -0.65 1.97 -20.68
N PHE A 305 -0.81 3.07 -19.94
CA PHE A 305 -1.45 4.29 -20.47
C PHE A 305 -0.46 5.30 -21.08
N GLY A 306 0.82 4.97 -21.14
CA GLY A 306 1.86 5.78 -21.80
C GLY A 306 2.16 7.13 -21.10
N VAL A 307 2.20 7.17 -19.77
CA VAL A 307 2.45 8.38 -18.94
C VAL A 307 3.60 8.17 -17.99
#